data_42efb042f71eb7872ef0a54c9f6bcc7a
#
_entry.id   42efb042f71eb7872ef0a54c9f6bcc7a
#
_cell.length_a   1.000
_cell.length_b   1.000
_cell.length_c   1.000
_cell.angle_alpha   90.00
_cell.angle_beta   90.00
_cell.angle_gamma   90.00
#
_symmetry.space_group_name_H-M   'P 1'
#
loop_
_entity.id
_entity.type
_entity.pdbx_description
1 polymer ?
#
loop_
_entity_poly.entity_id
_entity_poly.type
_entity_poly.pdbx_seq_one_letter_code
_entity_poly.pdbx_strand_id
1 'polypeptide(L)'
;LFAIRRALELGVTGIELDVHATADRQLVVCHDRTVDRTTDGHGSIDALTLAELRSLDNAYWFVPGGEERRGLSSGAYSFRGRAPADPDFCLATLEEVLDLMDDHPEVALNLDIKATAPVVEPYEDLLARTVARHGGTDRVIVASFLDAATEVFRGFAPDVATSAGMLAVAGFWRALQQGEQPPPMRHAVLQVPVVRGDLVVVDERFVEAAHRCALAVHVWTINDEEEMARLCDLGVDGIVSDLPTQLVTLLAVRGQTYHP
;
A
#
# COMPACT_ATOMS: atom_id res chain seq x y z
N LEU A 1 1.22 13.96 -3.16
CA LEU A 1 2.55 13.75 -3.79
C LEU A 1 3.70 14.06 -2.83
N PHE A 2 3.57 15.06 -1.96
CA PHE A 2 4.62 15.45 -1.02
C PHE A 2 5.21 14.28 -0.22
N ALA A 3 4.37 13.41 0.35
CA ALA A 3 4.82 12.26 1.15
C ALA A 3 5.64 11.27 0.30
N ILE A 4 5.20 11.01 -0.94
CA ILE A 4 5.90 10.12 -1.87
C ILE A 4 7.29 10.68 -2.23
N ARG A 5 7.39 11.97 -2.58
CA ARG A 5 8.68 12.62 -2.84
C ARG A 5 9.61 12.51 -1.63
N ARG A 6 9.08 12.71 -0.42
CA ARG A 6 9.88 12.56 0.81
C ARG A 6 10.38 11.12 1.03
N ALA A 7 9.54 10.12 0.74
CA ALA A 7 9.96 8.72 0.83
C ALA A 7 11.07 8.41 -0.19
N LEU A 8 10.92 8.87 -1.44
CA LEU A 8 11.94 8.71 -2.49
C LEU A 8 13.28 9.37 -2.10
N GLU A 9 13.25 10.58 -1.54
CA GLU A 9 14.45 11.28 -1.03
C GLU A 9 15.15 10.51 0.09
N LEU A 10 14.46 9.68 0.85
CA LEU A 10 15.02 8.81 1.88
C LEU A 10 15.67 7.55 1.31
N GLY A 11 15.43 7.23 0.04
CA GLY A 11 15.98 6.04 -0.61
C GLY A 11 15.22 4.76 -0.31
N VAL A 12 13.90 4.83 -0.18
CA VAL A 12 13.06 3.63 -0.08
C VAL A 12 13.13 2.82 -1.38
N THR A 13 12.98 1.52 -1.29
CA THR A 13 12.99 0.61 -2.45
C THR A 13 11.60 0.23 -2.94
N GLY A 14 10.55 0.61 -2.18
CA GLY A 14 9.16 0.39 -2.55
C GLY A 14 8.25 1.39 -1.88
N ILE A 15 7.12 1.66 -2.52
CA ILE A 15 6.04 2.53 -2.01
C ILE A 15 4.73 1.75 -2.08
N GLU A 16 4.03 1.69 -0.96
CA GLU A 16 2.69 1.11 -0.87
C GLU A 16 1.66 2.23 -0.91
N LEU A 17 0.58 2.01 -1.65
CA LEU A 17 -0.48 2.97 -1.90
C LEU A 17 -1.84 2.28 -1.99
N ASP A 18 -2.84 2.91 -1.39
CA ASP A 18 -4.24 2.51 -1.46
C ASP A 18 -4.94 3.25 -2.60
N VAL A 19 -5.61 2.51 -3.47
CA VAL A 19 -6.25 3.06 -4.66
C VAL A 19 -7.77 2.98 -4.55
N HIS A 20 -8.44 4.08 -4.87
CA HIS A 20 -9.90 4.17 -5.02
C HIS A 20 -10.26 4.75 -6.38
N ALA A 21 -11.49 4.50 -6.83
CA ALA A 21 -12.09 5.17 -7.99
C ALA A 21 -13.10 6.23 -7.53
N THR A 22 -13.04 7.41 -8.13
CA THR A 22 -13.99 8.52 -7.92
C THR A 22 -15.31 8.28 -8.66
N ALA A 23 -16.31 9.12 -8.42
CA ALA A 23 -17.61 9.09 -9.13
C ALA A 23 -17.45 9.24 -10.65
N ASP A 24 -16.47 10.02 -11.09
CA ASP A 24 -16.12 10.21 -12.51
C ASP A 24 -14.99 9.27 -12.99
N ARG A 25 -14.78 8.15 -12.25
CA ARG A 25 -13.85 7.06 -12.59
C ARG A 25 -12.40 7.51 -12.79
N GLN A 26 -11.93 8.42 -11.96
CA GLN A 26 -10.51 8.71 -11.84
C GLN A 26 -9.91 7.87 -10.70
N LEU A 27 -8.73 7.30 -10.88
CA LEU A 27 -8.04 6.59 -9.80
C LEU A 27 -7.30 7.60 -8.93
N VAL A 28 -7.57 7.54 -7.63
CA VAL A 28 -6.96 8.41 -6.62
C VAL A 28 -6.32 7.60 -5.51
N VAL A 29 -5.30 8.17 -4.88
CA VAL A 29 -4.56 7.55 -3.79
C VAL A 29 -5.10 8.05 -2.45
N CYS A 30 -5.72 7.16 -1.68
CA CYS A 30 -6.27 7.45 -0.36
C CYS A 30 -6.47 6.15 0.41
N HIS A 31 -6.10 6.12 1.70
CA HIS A 31 -6.30 4.94 2.54
C HIS A 31 -7.79 4.69 2.82
N ASP A 32 -8.48 5.73 3.29
CA ASP A 32 -9.86 5.60 3.73
C ASP A 32 -10.82 5.68 2.55
N ARG A 33 -11.96 5.03 2.70
CA ARG A 33 -13.08 5.16 1.76
C ARG A 33 -13.66 6.57 1.71
N THR A 34 -13.48 7.36 2.78
CA THR A 34 -14.01 8.72 2.91
C THR A 34 -12.88 9.74 3.10
N VAL A 35 -13.14 10.98 2.75
CA VAL A 35 -12.18 12.08 2.91
C VAL A 35 -12.17 12.69 4.32
N ASP A 36 -13.06 12.23 5.19
CA ASP A 36 -13.38 12.88 6.47
C ASP A 36 -12.20 12.94 7.43
N ARG A 37 -11.31 11.94 7.45
CA ARG A 37 -10.21 11.86 8.40
C ARG A 37 -9.09 12.85 8.08
N THR A 38 -8.73 12.97 6.83
CA THR A 38 -7.53 13.69 6.40
C THR A 38 -7.81 15.10 5.88
N THR A 39 -9.04 15.38 5.41
CA THR A 39 -9.39 16.65 4.77
C THR A 39 -10.29 17.52 5.63
N ASP A 40 -10.55 18.74 5.15
CA ASP A 40 -11.58 19.66 5.67
C ASP A 40 -12.98 19.37 5.12
N GLY A 41 -13.13 18.40 4.21
CA GLY A 41 -14.39 17.97 3.62
C GLY A 41 -14.97 16.71 4.24
N HIS A 42 -16.07 16.23 3.65
CA HIS A 42 -16.82 15.03 4.05
C HIS A 42 -17.33 14.26 2.84
N GLY A 43 -17.45 12.96 2.99
CA GLY A 43 -18.08 12.09 1.99
C GLY A 43 -17.18 10.97 1.49
N SER A 44 -17.79 10.02 0.78
CA SER A 44 -17.04 8.89 0.22
C SER A 44 -16.44 9.26 -1.14
N ILE A 45 -15.25 8.72 -1.40
CA ILE A 45 -14.47 8.98 -2.62
C ILE A 45 -15.27 8.59 -3.87
N ASP A 46 -15.98 7.47 -3.81
CA ASP A 46 -16.82 6.95 -4.89
C ASP A 46 -18.07 7.79 -5.20
N ALA A 47 -18.45 8.72 -4.30
CA ALA A 47 -19.55 9.66 -4.50
C ALA A 47 -19.10 11.07 -4.93
N LEU A 48 -17.79 11.33 -4.90
CA LEU A 48 -17.19 12.63 -5.25
C LEU A 48 -16.45 12.54 -6.58
N THR A 49 -16.51 13.59 -7.37
CA THR A 49 -15.69 13.74 -8.59
C THR A 49 -14.25 14.13 -8.22
N LEU A 50 -13.31 13.91 -9.11
CA LEU A 50 -11.92 14.35 -8.92
C LEU A 50 -11.84 15.87 -8.66
N ALA A 51 -12.66 16.67 -9.35
CA ALA A 51 -12.70 18.12 -9.16
C ALA A 51 -13.13 18.50 -7.74
N GLU A 52 -14.14 17.83 -7.20
CA GLU A 52 -14.59 18.03 -5.81
C GLU A 52 -13.50 17.60 -4.81
N LEU A 53 -12.89 16.44 -4.99
CA LEU A 53 -11.80 15.96 -4.16
C LEU A 53 -10.60 16.91 -4.14
N ARG A 54 -10.23 17.48 -5.29
CA ARG A 54 -9.12 18.42 -5.41
C ARG A 54 -9.40 19.81 -4.83
N SER A 55 -10.64 20.13 -4.57
CA SER A 55 -11.00 21.37 -3.86
C SER A 55 -10.75 21.30 -2.35
N LEU A 56 -10.51 20.09 -1.82
CA LEU A 56 -10.28 19.83 -0.41
C LEU A 56 -8.79 19.97 -0.02
N ASP A 57 -8.56 20.36 1.21
CA ASP A 57 -7.22 20.38 1.80
C ASP A 57 -6.89 19.00 2.40
N ASN A 58 -6.12 18.19 1.68
CA ASN A 58 -5.78 16.82 2.07
C ASN A 58 -4.73 16.74 3.20
N ALA A 59 -4.18 17.86 3.63
CA ALA A 59 -3.27 17.93 4.77
C ALA A 59 -3.87 18.68 5.98
N TYR A 60 -5.19 18.89 5.98
CA TYR A 60 -5.89 19.75 6.94
C TYR A 60 -5.68 19.36 8.39
N TRP A 61 -5.64 18.06 8.68
CA TRP A 61 -5.48 17.50 10.03
C TRP A 61 -4.07 16.94 10.29
N PHE A 62 -3.14 17.08 9.34
CA PHE A 62 -1.80 16.53 9.46
C PHE A 62 -0.99 17.22 10.55
N VAL A 63 -0.35 16.41 11.40
CA VAL A 63 0.59 16.83 12.45
C VAL A 63 1.88 16.04 12.28
N PRO A 64 3.06 16.68 12.19
CA PRO A 64 4.33 15.99 12.07
C PRO A 64 4.58 14.99 13.21
N GLY A 65 5.03 13.80 12.87
CA GLY A 65 5.41 12.76 13.84
C GLY A 65 4.25 12.07 14.54
N GLY A 66 3.04 12.17 14.04
CA GLY A 66 1.87 11.56 14.66
C GLY A 66 0.72 11.27 13.73
N GLU A 67 -0.25 10.55 14.28
CA GLU A 67 -1.55 10.38 13.66
C GLU A 67 -2.28 11.72 13.55
N GLU A 68 -3.26 11.81 12.64
CA GLU A 68 -4.12 12.97 12.52
C GLU A 68 -4.82 13.26 13.85
N ARG A 69 -4.61 14.45 14.36
CA ARG A 69 -5.20 14.89 15.64
C ARG A 69 -6.07 16.11 15.43
N ARG A 70 -7.34 15.98 15.76
CA ARG A 70 -8.28 17.10 15.78
C ARG A 70 -8.21 17.84 17.13
N GLY A 71 -8.61 19.11 17.13
CA GLY A 71 -8.73 19.91 18.37
C GLY A 71 -7.42 20.50 18.90
N LEU A 72 -6.34 20.43 18.14
CA LEU A 72 -5.11 21.14 18.48
C LEU A 72 -5.19 22.62 18.07
N SER A 73 -4.26 23.43 18.59
CA SER A 73 -4.12 24.82 18.14
C SER A 73 -3.81 24.89 16.65
N SER A 74 -4.25 25.94 15.96
CA SER A 74 -4.07 26.09 14.52
C SER A 74 -2.62 25.98 14.06
N GLY A 75 -1.66 26.41 14.87
CA GLY A 75 -0.23 26.32 14.58
C GLY A 75 0.36 24.92 14.62
N ALA A 76 -0.36 23.92 15.14
CA ALA A 76 0.08 22.52 15.12
C ALA A 76 -0.01 21.87 13.75
N TYR A 77 -0.85 22.41 12.86
CA TYR A 77 -1.11 21.85 11.54
C TYR A 77 -0.23 22.50 10.48
N SER A 78 0.96 21.97 10.29
CA SER A 78 2.03 22.57 9.51
C SER A 78 1.71 22.81 8.03
N PHE A 79 0.79 22.03 7.46
CA PHE A 79 0.46 22.08 6.02
C PHE A 79 -0.98 22.51 5.74
N ARG A 80 -1.75 22.83 6.76
CA ARG A 80 -3.13 23.32 6.60
C ARG A 80 -3.18 24.57 5.74
N GLY A 81 -4.08 24.61 4.78
CA GLY A 81 -4.29 25.73 3.87
C GLY A 81 -3.30 25.78 2.70
N ARG A 82 -2.49 24.72 2.49
CA ARG A 82 -1.64 24.62 1.30
C ARG A 82 -2.45 24.21 0.07
N ALA A 83 -3.26 23.19 0.19
CA ALA A 83 -4.21 22.80 -0.87
C ALA A 83 -5.41 23.80 -0.91
N PRO A 84 -6.04 24.03 -2.08
CA PRO A 84 -5.71 23.46 -3.40
C PRO A 84 -4.62 24.22 -4.17
N ALA A 85 -4.05 25.28 -3.62
CA ALA A 85 -3.06 26.12 -4.30
C ALA A 85 -1.74 25.40 -4.58
N ASP A 86 -1.39 24.44 -3.73
CA ASP A 86 -0.18 23.59 -3.87
C ASP A 86 -0.60 22.15 -4.19
N PRO A 87 -0.40 21.67 -5.43
CA PRO A 87 -0.84 20.34 -5.87
C PRO A 87 -0.24 19.18 -5.06
N ASP A 88 0.93 19.36 -4.47
CA ASP A 88 1.59 18.33 -3.66
C ASP A 88 0.79 17.97 -2.38
N PHE A 89 -0.11 18.85 -1.95
CA PHE A 89 -0.98 18.67 -0.79
C PHE A 89 -2.45 18.37 -1.15
N CYS A 90 -2.78 18.29 -2.45
CA CYS A 90 -4.05 17.77 -2.91
C CYS A 90 -4.10 16.24 -2.84
N LEU A 91 -5.31 15.68 -2.91
CA LEU A 91 -5.48 14.26 -3.15
C LEU A 91 -4.87 13.91 -4.52
N ALA A 92 -3.86 13.04 -4.53
CA ALA A 92 -3.15 12.66 -5.74
C ALA A 92 -3.97 11.67 -6.58
N THR A 93 -3.89 11.79 -7.90
CA THR A 93 -4.31 10.71 -8.79
C THR A 93 -3.22 9.65 -8.90
N LEU A 94 -3.61 8.42 -9.26
CA LEU A 94 -2.64 7.37 -9.54
C LEU A 94 -1.75 7.73 -10.75
N GLU A 95 -2.30 8.39 -11.77
CA GLU A 95 -1.52 8.89 -12.93
C GLU A 95 -0.37 9.81 -12.47
N GLU A 96 -0.66 10.79 -11.62
CA GLU A 96 0.38 11.71 -11.11
C GLU A 96 1.45 11.00 -10.28
N VAL A 97 1.06 9.93 -9.59
CA VAL A 97 2.04 9.09 -8.87
C VAL A 97 2.90 8.32 -9.86
N LEU A 98 2.30 7.69 -10.86
CA LEU A 98 3.01 6.93 -11.88
C LEU A 98 3.95 7.82 -12.69
N ASP A 99 3.51 9.03 -13.09
CA ASP A 99 4.36 10.03 -13.73
C ASP A 99 5.60 10.36 -12.88
N LEU A 100 5.41 10.55 -11.57
CA LEU A 100 6.52 10.78 -10.64
C LEU A 100 7.45 9.56 -10.56
N MET A 101 6.90 8.36 -10.57
CA MET A 101 7.65 7.12 -10.46
C MET A 101 8.40 6.75 -11.74
N ASP A 102 8.08 7.34 -12.89
CA ASP A 102 8.82 7.12 -14.14
C ASP A 102 10.28 7.63 -14.05
N ASP A 103 10.54 8.59 -13.16
CA ASP A 103 11.90 9.06 -12.84
C ASP A 103 12.64 8.15 -11.84
N HIS A 104 11.93 7.14 -11.27
CA HIS A 104 12.44 6.21 -10.24
C HIS A 104 12.15 4.74 -10.61
N PRO A 105 12.70 4.23 -11.74
CA PRO A 105 12.39 2.88 -12.23
C PRO A 105 12.86 1.76 -11.29
N GLU A 106 13.79 2.06 -10.37
CA GLU A 106 14.31 1.13 -9.36
C GLU A 106 13.40 0.93 -8.15
N VAL A 107 12.33 1.74 -8.02
CA VAL A 107 11.43 1.67 -6.86
C VAL A 107 10.16 0.91 -7.23
N ALA A 108 9.84 -0.12 -6.45
CA ALA A 108 8.61 -0.90 -6.63
C ALA A 108 7.37 -0.13 -6.18
N LEU A 109 6.23 -0.44 -6.77
CA LEU A 109 4.92 0.05 -6.35
C LEU A 109 4.04 -1.11 -5.89
N ASN A 110 3.49 -1.00 -4.70
CA ASN A 110 2.45 -1.86 -4.21
C ASN A 110 1.12 -1.10 -4.22
N LEU A 111 0.17 -1.54 -5.03
CA LEU A 111 -1.12 -0.88 -5.21
C LEU A 111 -2.23 -1.73 -4.61
N ASP A 112 -2.78 -1.30 -3.47
CA ASP A 112 -3.89 -2.01 -2.81
C ASP A 112 -5.24 -1.57 -3.37
N ILE A 113 -5.96 -2.49 -4.00
CA ILE A 113 -7.36 -2.30 -4.40
C ILE A 113 -8.21 -2.35 -3.15
N LYS A 114 -8.69 -1.19 -2.70
CA LYS A 114 -9.57 -1.13 -1.54
C LYS A 114 -10.93 -1.74 -1.82
N ALA A 115 -11.37 -2.56 -0.88
CA ALA A 115 -12.71 -3.12 -0.87
C ALA A 115 -13.71 -1.98 -0.84
N THR A 116 -14.30 -1.71 -1.98
CA THR A 116 -15.45 -0.84 -2.07
C THR A 116 -16.69 -1.62 -1.62
N ALA A 117 -17.63 -0.97 -0.98
CA ALA A 117 -18.90 -1.61 -0.68
C ALA A 117 -19.54 -2.15 -1.97
N PRO A 118 -20.40 -3.18 -1.90
CA PRO A 118 -20.89 -3.92 -3.08
C PRO A 118 -21.64 -3.04 -4.13
N VAL A 119 -21.80 -1.77 -3.86
CA VAL A 119 -22.47 -0.79 -4.71
C VAL A 119 -21.47 -0.05 -5.62
N VAL A 120 -20.15 -0.18 -5.39
CA VAL A 120 -19.17 0.55 -6.18
C VAL A 120 -18.77 -0.29 -7.38
N GLU A 121 -18.84 0.34 -8.54
CA GLU A 121 -18.46 -0.29 -9.79
C GLU A 121 -16.99 -0.72 -9.73
N PRO A 122 -16.68 -1.99 -10.09
CA PRO A 122 -15.31 -2.46 -10.12
C PRO A 122 -14.41 -1.58 -10.99
N TYR A 123 -13.17 -1.40 -10.61
CA TYR A 123 -12.21 -0.57 -11.34
C TYR A 123 -10.90 -1.27 -11.68
N GLU A 124 -10.86 -2.60 -11.54
CA GLU A 124 -9.67 -3.42 -11.81
C GLU A 124 -9.22 -3.30 -13.28
N ASP A 125 -10.18 -3.18 -14.22
CA ASP A 125 -9.89 -2.95 -15.63
C ASP A 125 -9.26 -1.56 -15.87
N LEU A 126 -9.72 -0.54 -15.14
CA LEU A 126 -9.19 0.81 -15.19
C LEU A 126 -7.77 0.83 -14.61
N LEU A 127 -7.55 0.19 -13.46
CA LEU A 127 -6.24 0.06 -12.84
C LEU A 127 -5.25 -0.64 -13.77
N ALA A 128 -5.64 -1.78 -14.37
CA ALA A 128 -4.81 -2.53 -15.30
C ALA A 128 -4.39 -1.67 -16.52
N ARG A 129 -5.33 -0.92 -17.10
CA ARG A 129 -5.02 -0.01 -18.21
C ARG A 129 -4.11 1.15 -17.79
N THR A 130 -4.30 1.68 -16.59
CA THR A 130 -3.47 2.79 -16.07
C THR A 130 -2.04 2.31 -15.86
N VAL A 131 -1.83 1.17 -15.21
CA VAL A 131 -0.49 0.58 -15.03
C VAL A 131 0.17 0.26 -16.38
N ALA A 132 -0.58 -0.32 -17.33
CA ALA A 132 -0.03 -0.68 -18.65
C ALA A 132 0.45 0.53 -19.46
N ARG A 133 -0.20 1.70 -19.33
CA ARG A 133 0.22 2.93 -20.04
C ARG A 133 1.58 3.44 -19.60
N HIS A 134 1.96 3.22 -18.35
CA HIS A 134 3.25 3.64 -17.78
C HIS A 134 4.38 2.61 -17.95
N GLY A 135 4.10 1.44 -18.54
CA GLY A 135 5.12 0.46 -18.95
C GLY A 135 5.90 -0.24 -17.85
N GLY A 136 5.67 0.12 -16.58
CA GLY A 136 6.41 -0.41 -15.43
C GLY A 136 5.75 -1.63 -14.76
N THR A 137 5.21 -2.57 -15.54
CA THR A 137 4.44 -3.72 -15.03
C THR A 137 5.27 -4.69 -14.19
N ASP A 138 6.57 -4.74 -14.41
CA ASP A 138 7.53 -5.62 -13.73
C ASP A 138 7.90 -5.15 -12.31
N ARG A 139 7.64 -3.86 -12.00
CA ARG A 139 7.87 -3.27 -10.66
C ARG A 139 6.59 -3.02 -9.88
N VAL A 140 5.44 -3.44 -10.39
CA VAL A 140 4.14 -3.25 -9.74
C VAL A 140 3.65 -4.55 -9.15
N ILE A 141 3.22 -4.50 -7.90
CA ILE A 141 2.45 -5.54 -7.23
C ILE A 141 1.05 -4.98 -6.98
N VAL A 142 0.02 -5.71 -7.37
CA VAL A 142 -1.36 -5.34 -7.04
C VAL A 142 -1.89 -6.23 -5.93
N ALA A 143 -2.34 -5.60 -4.87
CA ALA A 143 -2.87 -6.24 -3.67
C ALA A 143 -4.36 -5.98 -3.50
N SER A 144 -5.02 -6.80 -2.73
CA SER A 144 -6.31 -6.55 -2.11
C SER A 144 -6.55 -7.53 -0.97
N PHE A 145 -7.28 -7.10 0.05
CA PHE A 145 -7.86 -8.04 1.04
C PHE A 145 -8.87 -9.01 0.42
N LEU A 146 -9.48 -8.64 -0.71
CA LEU A 146 -10.45 -9.45 -1.44
C LEU A 146 -9.76 -10.29 -2.51
N ASP A 147 -9.74 -11.59 -2.33
CA ASP A 147 -9.22 -12.54 -3.34
C ASP A 147 -9.89 -12.33 -4.70
N ALA A 148 -11.18 -11.98 -4.73
CA ALA A 148 -11.90 -11.73 -5.97
C ALA A 148 -11.36 -10.52 -6.75
N ALA A 149 -10.92 -9.46 -6.08
CA ALA A 149 -10.39 -8.26 -6.74
C ALA A 149 -9.06 -8.56 -7.45
N THR A 150 -8.15 -9.25 -6.79
CA THR A 150 -6.87 -9.64 -7.40
C THR A 150 -7.06 -10.66 -8.54
N GLU A 151 -8.02 -11.59 -8.42
CA GLU A 151 -8.33 -12.53 -9.51
C GLU A 151 -8.95 -11.82 -10.73
N VAL A 152 -9.85 -10.86 -10.52
CA VAL A 152 -10.42 -10.04 -11.61
C VAL A 152 -9.33 -9.19 -12.26
N PHE A 153 -8.48 -8.51 -11.46
CA PHE A 153 -7.35 -7.73 -11.95
C PHE A 153 -6.42 -8.56 -12.84
N ARG A 154 -6.05 -9.76 -12.43
CA ARG A 154 -5.21 -10.68 -13.19
C ARG A 154 -5.83 -11.07 -14.54
N GLY A 155 -7.15 -11.07 -14.64
CA GLY A 155 -7.84 -11.29 -15.92
C GLY A 155 -7.54 -10.19 -16.94
N PHE A 156 -7.25 -8.96 -16.50
CA PHE A 156 -6.92 -7.81 -17.35
C PHE A 156 -5.41 -7.61 -17.52
N ALA A 157 -4.61 -7.98 -16.52
CA ALA A 157 -3.16 -7.78 -16.49
C ALA A 157 -2.43 -9.03 -15.96
N PRO A 158 -2.38 -10.12 -16.72
CA PRO A 158 -1.85 -11.41 -16.27
C PRO A 158 -0.34 -11.39 -15.97
N ASP A 159 0.39 -10.42 -16.52
CA ASP A 159 1.84 -10.28 -16.35
C ASP A 159 2.22 -9.42 -15.15
N VAL A 160 1.26 -8.76 -14.49
CA VAL A 160 1.50 -7.97 -13.28
C VAL A 160 1.44 -8.88 -12.05
N ALA A 161 2.43 -8.76 -11.17
CA ALA A 161 2.47 -9.50 -9.93
C ALA A 161 1.28 -9.13 -9.02
N THR A 162 0.73 -10.12 -8.30
CA THR A 162 -0.35 -9.89 -7.34
C THR A 162 -0.05 -10.48 -5.98
N SER A 163 -0.61 -9.88 -4.95
CA SER A 163 -0.64 -10.42 -3.59
C SER A 163 -1.84 -11.35 -3.40
N ALA A 164 -1.67 -12.37 -2.56
CA ALA A 164 -2.75 -13.22 -2.12
C ALA A 164 -3.73 -12.45 -1.22
N GLY A 165 -5.03 -12.62 -1.44
CA GLY A 165 -6.06 -12.05 -0.59
C GLY A 165 -6.25 -12.83 0.72
N MET A 166 -7.18 -12.37 1.56
CA MET A 166 -7.34 -12.86 2.93
C MET A 166 -7.66 -14.36 3.00
N LEU A 167 -8.51 -14.87 2.10
CA LEU A 167 -8.90 -16.29 2.12
C LEU A 167 -7.75 -17.20 1.67
N ALA A 168 -6.99 -16.79 0.67
CA ALA A 168 -5.82 -17.52 0.19
C ALA A 168 -4.72 -17.58 1.28
N VAL A 169 -4.43 -16.46 1.95
CA VAL A 169 -3.49 -16.39 3.09
C VAL A 169 -3.97 -17.27 4.25
N ALA A 170 -5.26 -17.22 4.59
CA ALA A 170 -5.82 -18.05 5.66
C ALA A 170 -5.73 -19.55 5.32
N GLY A 171 -5.95 -19.93 4.06
CA GLY A 171 -5.76 -21.28 3.56
C GLY A 171 -4.32 -21.76 3.69
N PHE A 172 -3.36 -20.91 3.28
CA PHE A 172 -1.93 -21.16 3.41
C PHE A 172 -1.53 -21.38 4.87
N TRP A 173 -1.87 -20.44 5.76
CA TRP A 173 -1.57 -20.53 7.18
C TRP A 173 -2.18 -21.80 7.83
N ARG A 174 -3.45 -22.08 7.52
CA ARG A 174 -4.14 -23.27 8.06
C ARG A 174 -3.45 -24.57 7.66
N ALA A 175 -3.05 -24.72 6.40
CA ALA A 175 -2.32 -25.90 5.94
C ALA A 175 -1.04 -26.11 6.77
N LEU A 176 -0.29 -25.03 7.05
CA LEU A 176 0.90 -25.10 7.90
C LEU A 176 0.57 -25.56 9.33
N GLN A 177 -0.52 -25.06 9.93
CA GLN A 177 -0.93 -25.50 11.27
C GLN A 177 -1.30 -26.98 11.31
N GLN A 178 -1.81 -27.52 10.21
CA GLN A 178 -2.18 -28.95 10.09
C GLN A 178 -1.01 -29.85 9.68
N GLY A 179 0.17 -29.26 9.41
CA GLY A 179 1.33 -30.01 8.90
C GLY A 179 1.16 -30.47 7.45
N GLU A 180 0.27 -29.81 6.72
CA GLU A 180 -0.04 -30.08 5.32
C GLU A 180 0.76 -29.16 4.39
N GLN A 181 0.85 -29.54 3.11
CA GLN A 181 1.40 -28.65 2.10
C GLN A 181 0.40 -27.53 1.79
N PRO A 182 0.83 -26.26 1.74
CA PRO A 182 -0.02 -25.18 1.30
C PRO A 182 -0.52 -25.40 -0.13
N PRO A 183 -1.74 -24.95 -0.45
CA PRO A 183 -2.28 -25.03 -1.79
C PRO A 183 -1.42 -24.20 -2.76
N PRO A 184 -1.26 -24.63 -4.03
CA PRO A 184 -0.56 -23.84 -5.02
C PRO A 184 -1.28 -22.52 -5.25
N MET A 185 -0.50 -21.44 -5.32
CA MET A 185 -1.00 -20.09 -5.57
C MET A 185 -0.43 -19.54 -6.88
N ARG A 186 -1.18 -18.64 -7.50
CA ARG A 186 -0.72 -17.88 -8.68
C ARG A 186 -0.24 -16.47 -8.34
N HIS A 187 -0.23 -16.16 -7.05
CA HIS A 187 0.28 -14.89 -6.54
C HIS A 187 1.81 -14.94 -6.40
N ALA A 188 2.44 -13.78 -6.38
CA ALA A 188 3.88 -13.66 -6.17
C ALA A 188 4.24 -13.40 -4.71
N VAL A 189 3.31 -12.84 -3.93
CA VAL A 189 3.60 -12.35 -2.57
C VAL A 189 2.45 -12.63 -1.60
N LEU A 190 2.82 -12.88 -0.33
CA LEU A 190 1.91 -12.89 0.82
C LEU A 190 2.13 -11.60 1.60
N GLN A 191 1.14 -10.71 1.59
CA GLN A 191 1.20 -9.46 2.36
C GLN A 191 0.33 -9.61 3.60
N VAL A 192 0.97 -9.69 4.76
CA VAL A 192 0.31 -10.17 5.98
C VAL A 192 0.70 -9.35 7.22
N PRO A 193 -0.22 -9.21 8.20
CA PRO A 193 0.17 -8.73 9.52
C PRO A 193 1.00 -9.81 10.23
N VAL A 194 1.95 -9.39 11.06
CA VAL A 194 2.76 -10.33 11.86
C VAL A 194 1.90 -11.09 12.84
N VAL A 195 0.93 -10.41 13.45
CA VAL A 195 -0.05 -10.99 14.37
C VAL A 195 -1.46 -10.54 14.02
N ARG A 196 -2.47 -11.38 14.28
CA ARG A 196 -3.88 -11.04 14.13
C ARG A 196 -4.66 -11.48 15.38
N GLY A 197 -4.93 -10.51 16.25
CA GLY A 197 -5.41 -10.83 17.60
C GLY A 197 -4.34 -11.64 18.34
N ASP A 198 -4.73 -12.81 18.87
CA ASP A 198 -3.82 -13.72 19.58
C ASP A 198 -3.07 -14.69 18.65
N LEU A 199 -3.28 -14.60 17.33
CA LEU A 199 -2.67 -15.50 16.36
C LEU A 199 -1.36 -14.92 15.83
N VAL A 200 -0.26 -15.66 15.98
CA VAL A 200 0.99 -15.39 15.26
C VAL A 200 0.81 -15.87 13.82
N VAL A 201 0.85 -14.94 12.87
CA VAL A 201 0.71 -15.24 11.44
C VAL A 201 2.07 -15.55 10.84
N VAL A 202 3.07 -14.72 11.14
CA VAL A 202 4.42 -14.81 10.57
C VAL A 202 5.40 -15.33 11.61
N ASP A 203 5.85 -16.54 11.41
CA ASP A 203 6.95 -17.20 12.11
C ASP A 203 7.94 -17.80 11.09
N GLU A 204 9.02 -18.41 11.57
CA GLU A 204 10.05 -19.05 10.72
C GLU A 204 9.43 -20.10 9.76
N ARG A 205 8.48 -20.89 10.24
CA ARG A 205 7.81 -21.91 9.43
C ARG A 205 6.98 -21.29 8.30
N PHE A 206 6.35 -20.14 8.56
CA PHE A 206 5.57 -19.42 7.56
C PHE A 206 6.47 -18.89 6.45
N VAL A 207 7.56 -18.19 6.82
CA VAL A 207 8.52 -17.63 5.86
C VAL A 207 9.17 -18.72 5.02
N GLU A 208 9.71 -19.77 5.67
CA GLU A 208 10.30 -20.89 4.94
C GLU A 208 9.31 -21.60 3.99
N ALA A 209 8.05 -21.75 4.42
CA ALA A 209 7.04 -22.38 3.58
C ALA A 209 6.67 -21.50 2.38
N ALA A 210 6.57 -20.18 2.57
CA ALA A 210 6.34 -19.23 1.49
C ALA A 210 7.48 -19.30 0.47
N HIS A 211 8.74 -19.26 0.91
CA HIS A 211 9.91 -19.34 0.03
C HIS A 211 9.97 -20.68 -0.71
N ARG A 212 9.64 -21.80 -0.07
CA ARG A 212 9.51 -23.10 -0.79
C ARG A 212 8.45 -23.11 -1.88
N CYS A 213 7.42 -22.27 -1.73
CA CYS A 213 6.36 -22.07 -2.73
C CYS A 213 6.69 -20.95 -3.74
N ALA A 214 7.90 -20.38 -3.72
CA ALA A 214 8.32 -19.22 -4.50
C ALA A 214 7.42 -17.98 -4.28
N LEU A 215 6.99 -17.78 -3.04
CA LEU A 215 6.19 -16.62 -2.60
C LEU A 215 7.05 -15.73 -1.72
N ALA A 216 7.10 -14.45 -2.02
CA ALA A 216 7.67 -13.44 -1.12
C ALA A 216 6.74 -13.18 0.08
N VAL A 217 7.32 -12.74 1.19
CA VAL A 217 6.58 -12.37 2.41
C VAL A 217 6.81 -10.90 2.70
N HIS A 218 5.77 -10.09 2.57
CA HIS A 218 5.78 -8.70 3.00
C HIS A 218 4.93 -8.54 4.25
N VAL A 219 5.44 -7.82 5.23
CA VAL A 219 4.75 -7.59 6.51
C VAL A 219 4.37 -6.13 6.70
N TRP A 220 3.18 -5.89 7.27
CA TRP A 220 2.61 -4.55 7.49
C TRP A 220 1.83 -4.48 8.79
N THR A 221 1.59 -3.33 9.41
CA THR A 221 2.41 -2.12 9.30
C THR A 221 3.36 -2.14 10.49
N ILE A 222 4.67 -2.06 10.25
CA ILE A 222 5.69 -2.24 11.27
C ILE A 222 6.37 -0.91 11.53
N ASN A 223 6.17 -0.35 12.72
CA ASN A 223 6.71 0.94 13.13
C ASN A 223 7.67 0.85 14.34
N ASP A 224 7.81 -0.35 14.91
CA ASP A 224 8.73 -0.62 16.00
C ASP A 224 10.09 -1.10 15.47
N GLU A 225 11.19 -0.46 15.88
CA GLU A 225 12.53 -0.74 15.35
C GLU A 225 13.05 -2.13 15.77
N GLU A 226 12.72 -2.59 16.97
CA GLU A 226 13.12 -3.93 17.43
C GLU A 226 12.39 -5.00 16.63
N GLU A 227 11.11 -4.76 16.32
CA GLU A 227 10.32 -5.65 15.48
C GLU A 227 10.79 -5.63 14.02
N MET A 228 11.16 -4.47 13.46
CA MET A 228 11.80 -4.39 12.14
C MET A 228 13.07 -5.25 12.09
N ALA A 229 13.95 -5.11 13.10
CA ALA A 229 15.20 -5.88 13.16
C ALA A 229 14.92 -7.39 13.26
N ARG A 230 13.98 -7.80 14.10
CA ARG A 230 13.56 -9.19 14.25
C ARG A 230 13.03 -9.79 12.94
N LEU A 231 12.22 -9.03 12.20
CA LEU A 231 11.64 -9.47 10.93
C LEU A 231 12.71 -9.58 9.83
N CYS A 232 13.70 -8.67 9.81
CA CYS A 232 14.87 -8.82 8.95
C CYS A 232 15.64 -10.12 9.25
N ASP A 233 15.83 -10.47 10.54
CA ASP A 233 16.51 -11.72 10.93
C ASP A 233 15.67 -12.95 10.60
N LEU A 234 14.35 -12.82 10.61
CA LEU A 234 13.43 -13.87 10.22
C LEU A 234 13.44 -14.15 8.71
N GLY A 235 13.95 -13.21 7.90
CA GLY A 235 14.08 -13.35 6.46
C GLY A 235 12.82 -13.01 5.68
N VAL A 236 11.98 -12.06 6.17
CA VAL A 236 10.90 -11.51 5.34
C VAL A 236 11.46 -10.73 4.17
N ASP A 237 10.74 -10.70 3.06
CA ASP A 237 11.20 -10.08 1.81
C ASP A 237 10.86 -8.59 1.73
N GLY A 238 9.89 -8.12 2.52
CA GLY A 238 9.53 -6.71 2.57
C GLY A 238 8.89 -6.30 3.89
N ILE A 239 9.13 -5.06 4.29
CA ILE A 239 8.53 -4.43 5.46
C ILE A 239 7.85 -3.14 5.03
N VAL A 240 6.54 -3.03 5.27
CA VAL A 240 5.77 -1.80 5.07
C VAL A 240 5.71 -1.03 6.40
N SER A 241 6.12 0.23 6.37
CA SER A 241 6.22 1.09 7.56
C SER A 241 5.78 2.52 7.27
N ASP A 242 5.11 3.15 8.24
CA ASP A 242 4.83 4.60 8.23
C ASP A 242 6.06 5.43 8.62
N LEU A 243 7.13 4.77 9.09
CA LEU A 243 8.37 5.40 9.56
C LEU A 243 9.57 5.03 8.67
N PRO A 244 9.56 5.41 7.37
CA PRO A 244 10.57 4.97 6.40
C PRO A 244 11.99 5.37 6.80
N THR A 245 12.17 6.50 7.48
CA THR A 245 13.50 6.92 7.97
C THR A 245 14.12 5.90 8.91
N GLN A 246 13.34 5.32 9.83
CA GLN A 246 13.82 4.31 10.77
C GLN A 246 14.20 3.03 10.04
N LEU A 247 13.32 2.55 9.15
CA LEU A 247 13.55 1.34 8.39
C LEU A 247 14.79 1.45 7.48
N VAL A 248 14.90 2.54 6.70
CA VAL A 248 16.06 2.76 5.82
C VAL A 248 17.36 2.85 6.62
N THR A 249 17.35 3.53 7.79
CA THR A 249 18.52 3.62 8.67
C THR A 249 18.92 2.25 9.21
N LEU A 250 17.95 1.46 9.67
CA LEU A 250 18.19 0.10 10.16
C LEU A 250 18.83 -0.78 9.08
N LEU A 251 18.25 -0.78 7.88
CA LEU A 251 18.76 -1.58 6.75
C LEU A 251 20.18 -1.15 6.36
N ALA A 252 20.47 0.14 6.32
CA ALA A 252 21.81 0.65 6.03
C ALA A 252 22.85 0.20 7.07
N VAL A 253 22.51 0.26 8.36
CA VAL A 253 23.40 -0.23 9.45
C VAL A 253 23.67 -1.73 9.32
N ARG A 254 22.66 -2.51 8.87
CA ARG A 254 22.79 -3.96 8.68
C ARG A 254 23.46 -4.34 7.36
N GLY A 255 23.74 -3.38 6.49
CA GLY A 255 24.27 -3.63 5.15
C GLY A 255 23.30 -4.45 4.27
N GLN A 256 22.01 -4.34 4.55
CA GLN A 256 20.95 -5.01 3.80
C GLN A 256 20.35 -4.02 2.79
N THR A 257 20.24 -4.48 1.54
CA THR A 257 19.50 -3.78 0.49
C THR A 257 18.40 -4.72 0.03
N TYR A 258 17.17 -4.24 0.06
CA TYR A 258 16.06 -4.96 -0.57
C TYR A 258 16.00 -4.54 -2.03
N HIS A 259 15.96 -5.52 -2.92
CA HIS A 259 15.68 -5.29 -4.34
C HIS A 259 14.24 -5.75 -4.57
N PRO A 260 13.42 -4.93 -5.25
CA PRO A 260 12.02 -5.26 -5.56
C PRO A 260 11.92 -6.47 -6.51
#